data_55ea5a4da63776b6a3ffe5eee6cde23d
#
_entry.id   55ea5a4da63776b6a3ffe5eee6cde23d
#
_cell.length_a   1.000
_cell.length_b   1.000
_cell.length_c   1.000
_cell.angle_alpha   90.00
_cell.angle_beta   90.00
_cell.angle_gamma   90.00
#
_symmetry.space_group_name_H-M   'P 1'
#
loop_
_entity.id
_entity.type
_entity.pdbx_description
1 polymer ?
#
loop_
_entity_poly.entity_id
_entity_poly.type
_entity_poly.pdbx_seq_one_letter_code
_entity_poly.pdbx_strand_id
1 'polypeptide(L)'
;MSNELAGKRIAFLVANVGVEQVELTSPWQAVAGAGGEPVLLAPEKEPVQTVNHETESAGTFDPDHAVGDVLAEDFAALVLPGGVANPDKLRVVPEAVAFVRAVAAAGKPIAAICHGPWTLIDAGVVEGKSLTSWPSLQTDVSNAGGDWHDEQVLVCSAMGFDLVTSRQPDDLPAFNDQLVRTFATQT
;
A
#
# COMPACT_ATOMS: atom_id res chain seq x y z
N MET A 1 -7.14 -12.21 -20.11
CA MET A 1 -6.88 -11.84 -18.72
C MET A 1 -5.63 -12.60 -18.31
N SER A 2 -4.61 -11.92 -17.85
CA SER A 2 -3.42 -12.59 -17.29
C SER A 2 -3.84 -13.32 -16.01
N ASN A 3 -3.15 -14.38 -15.66
CA ASN A 3 -3.43 -15.18 -14.46
C ASN A 3 -2.21 -15.21 -13.53
N GLU A 4 -1.44 -14.11 -13.56
CA GLU A 4 -0.14 -13.98 -12.92
C GLU A 4 -0.22 -14.03 -11.39
N LEU A 5 -1.35 -13.61 -10.82
CA LEU A 5 -1.61 -13.59 -9.37
C LEU A 5 -2.59 -14.69 -8.92
N ALA A 6 -2.81 -15.72 -9.75
CA ALA A 6 -3.76 -16.77 -9.40
C ALA A 6 -3.43 -17.42 -8.04
N GLY A 7 -4.43 -17.51 -7.17
CA GLY A 7 -4.31 -18.10 -5.84
C GLY A 7 -3.59 -17.22 -4.80
N LYS A 8 -3.21 -15.99 -5.15
CA LYS A 8 -2.56 -15.03 -4.23
C LYS A 8 -3.61 -14.09 -3.61
N ARG A 9 -3.66 -14.05 -2.29
CA ARG A 9 -4.43 -13.06 -1.53
C ARG A 9 -3.56 -11.84 -1.29
N ILE A 10 -4.05 -10.66 -1.66
CA ILE A 10 -3.32 -9.40 -1.60
C ILE A 10 -4.04 -8.47 -0.62
N ALA A 11 -3.37 -8.12 0.47
CA ALA A 11 -3.92 -7.18 1.45
C ALA A 11 -3.92 -5.75 0.89
N PHE A 12 -5.02 -5.03 1.07
CA PHE A 12 -5.15 -3.59 0.88
C PHE A 12 -5.45 -2.99 2.25
N LEU A 13 -4.49 -2.30 2.84
CA LEU A 13 -4.61 -1.76 4.18
C LEU A 13 -4.87 -0.25 4.12
N VAL A 14 -5.99 0.16 4.71
CA VAL A 14 -6.43 1.55 4.75
C VAL A 14 -7.01 1.90 6.12
N ALA A 15 -7.06 3.20 6.46
CA ALA A 15 -7.86 3.66 7.59
C ALA A 15 -9.36 3.65 7.24
N ASN A 16 -10.24 3.68 8.24
CA ASN A 16 -11.69 3.72 8.00
C ASN A 16 -12.18 5.03 7.35
N VAL A 17 -11.29 6.01 7.14
CA VAL A 17 -11.63 7.28 6.51
C VAL A 17 -10.43 7.92 5.82
N GLY A 18 -10.68 8.58 4.66
CA GLY A 18 -9.73 9.48 4.03
C GLY A 18 -8.78 8.85 3.02
N VAL A 19 -9.03 7.61 2.60
CA VAL A 19 -8.29 7.01 1.48
C VAL A 19 -8.73 7.64 0.15
N GLU A 20 -7.79 8.01 -0.70
CA GLU A 20 -8.07 8.47 -2.06
C GLU A 20 -8.68 7.32 -2.87
N GLN A 21 -9.92 7.49 -3.34
CA GLN A 21 -10.70 6.39 -3.91
C GLN A 21 -10.01 5.70 -5.08
N VAL A 22 -9.44 6.47 -6.00
CA VAL A 22 -8.82 5.91 -7.20
C VAL A 22 -7.55 5.12 -6.87
N GLU A 23 -6.84 5.48 -5.80
CA GLU A 23 -5.64 4.78 -5.33
C GLU A 23 -5.97 3.46 -4.60
N LEU A 24 -7.20 3.30 -4.15
CA LEU A 24 -7.73 2.02 -3.69
C LEU A 24 -8.26 1.19 -4.86
N THR A 25 -9.15 1.76 -5.66
CA THR A 25 -9.94 1.00 -6.64
C THR A 25 -9.16 0.60 -7.89
N SER A 26 -8.21 1.41 -8.35
CA SER A 26 -7.42 1.11 -9.55
C SER A 26 -6.44 -0.06 -9.34
N PRO A 27 -5.61 -0.09 -8.27
CA PRO A 27 -4.78 -1.26 -7.97
C PRO A 27 -5.60 -2.50 -7.61
N TRP A 28 -6.76 -2.33 -6.96
CA TRP A 28 -7.69 -3.43 -6.69
C TRP A 28 -8.11 -4.13 -7.98
N GLN A 29 -8.52 -3.34 -8.98
CA GLN A 29 -8.91 -3.85 -10.29
C GLN A 29 -7.74 -4.51 -11.03
N ALA A 30 -6.53 -3.97 -10.90
CA ALA A 30 -5.33 -4.55 -11.50
C ALA A 30 -5.02 -5.94 -10.91
N VAL A 31 -5.07 -6.06 -9.57
CA VAL A 31 -4.88 -7.34 -8.87
C VAL A 31 -5.94 -8.35 -9.27
N ALA A 32 -7.23 -7.97 -9.24
CA ALA A 32 -8.33 -8.85 -9.62
C ALA A 32 -8.25 -9.26 -11.09
N GLY A 33 -7.90 -8.32 -11.99
CA GLY A 33 -7.71 -8.56 -13.42
C GLY A 33 -6.54 -9.50 -13.74
N ALA A 34 -5.55 -9.58 -12.85
CA ALA A 34 -4.44 -10.53 -12.90
C ALA A 34 -4.73 -11.87 -12.22
N GLY A 35 -5.96 -12.10 -11.76
CA GLY A 35 -6.40 -13.34 -11.12
C GLY A 35 -6.08 -13.46 -9.63
N GLY A 36 -5.61 -12.38 -9.00
CA GLY A 36 -5.41 -12.31 -7.55
C GLY A 36 -6.72 -12.08 -6.79
N GLU A 37 -6.69 -12.30 -5.50
CA GLU A 37 -7.79 -12.02 -4.55
C GLU A 37 -7.41 -10.79 -3.71
N PRO A 38 -7.89 -9.58 -4.05
CA PRO A 38 -7.70 -8.42 -3.18
C PRO A 38 -8.58 -8.53 -1.95
N VAL A 39 -8.04 -8.16 -0.78
CA VAL A 39 -8.71 -8.23 0.53
C VAL A 39 -8.54 -6.89 1.23
N LEU A 40 -9.65 -6.25 1.58
CA LEU A 40 -9.66 -4.95 2.25
C LEU A 40 -9.50 -5.10 3.76
N LEU A 41 -8.47 -4.48 4.31
CA LEU A 41 -8.19 -4.42 5.74
C LEU A 41 -8.32 -2.98 6.23
N ALA A 42 -8.93 -2.81 7.41
CA ALA A 42 -9.00 -1.52 8.10
C ALA A 42 -8.76 -1.72 9.61
N PRO A 43 -8.49 -0.67 10.39
CA PRO A 43 -8.40 -0.78 11.84
C PRO A 43 -9.63 -1.41 12.47
N GLU A 44 -10.81 -0.96 12.05
CA GLU A 44 -12.10 -1.45 12.53
C GLU A 44 -12.88 -2.09 11.37
N LYS A 45 -13.72 -3.08 11.66
CA LYS A 45 -14.63 -3.69 10.68
C LYS A 45 -15.89 -2.83 10.44
N GLU A 46 -15.65 -1.52 10.36
CA GLU A 46 -16.64 -0.48 10.04
C GLU A 46 -16.38 0.03 8.61
N PRO A 47 -17.40 0.57 7.92
CA PRO A 47 -17.22 1.04 6.55
C PRO A 47 -16.08 2.04 6.37
N VAL A 48 -15.32 1.86 5.31
CA VAL A 48 -14.26 2.76 4.87
C VAL A 48 -14.86 3.86 4.01
N GLN A 49 -14.82 5.11 4.49
CA GLN A 49 -15.22 6.28 3.70
C GLN A 49 -14.04 6.78 2.88
N THR A 50 -14.14 6.68 1.57
CA THR A 50 -13.13 7.20 0.64
C THR A 50 -13.36 8.68 0.34
N VAL A 51 -12.34 9.30 -0.25
CA VAL A 51 -12.38 10.69 -0.72
C VAL A 51 -11.88 10.78 -2.17
N ASN A 52 -12.27 11.84 -2.86
CA ASN A 52 -11.65 12.29 -4.10
C ASN A 52 -10.97 13.63 -3.84
N HIS A 53 -9.77 13.79 -4.40
CA HIS A 53 -8.99 15.03 -4.25
C HIS A 53 -8.84 15.45 -2.79
N GLU A 54 -8.58 14.48 -1.90
CA GLU A 54 -8.32 14.64 -0.47
C GLU A 54 -9.52 15.06 0.40
N THR A 55 -10.51 15.76 -0.15
CA THR A 55 -11.55 16.44 0.64
C THR A 55 -12.98 16.11 0.23
N GLU A 56 -13.23 15.68 -0.99
CA GLU A 56 -14.57 15.38 -1.48
C GLU A 56 -14.97 13.97 -1.05
N SER A 57 -16.05 13.83 -0.31
CA SER A 57 -16.59 12.52 0.06
C SER A 57 -16.92 11.71 -1.19
N ALA A 58 -16.46 10.48 -1.23
CA ALA A 58 -16.64 9.57 -2.35
C ALA A 58 -17.36 8.27 -1.92
N GLY A 59 -17.02 7.13 -2.51
CA GLY A 59 -17.64 5.86 -2.19
C GLY A 59 -17.36 5.33 -0.80
N THR A 60 -18.14 4.34 -0.38
CA THR A 60 -17.96 3.63 0.87
C THR A 60 -17.72 2.16 0.57
N PHE A 61 -16.80 1.53 1.28
CA PHE A 61 -16.41 0.14 1.10
C PHE A 61 -16.39 -0.58 2.45
N ASP A 62 -16.97 -1.79 2.51
CA ASP A 62 -16.92 -2.61 3.71
C ASP A 62 -15.60 -3.38 3.76
N PRO A 63 -14.79 -3.28 4.85
CA PRO A 63 -13.58 -4.07 4.98
C PRO A 63 -13.92 -5.55 5.21
N ASP A 64 -13.09 -6.43 4.62
CA ASP A 64 -13.22 -7.87 4.80
C ASP A 64 -12.87 -8.27 6.23
N HIS A 65 -11.83 -7.65 6.80
CA HIS A 65 -11.35 -7.91 8.15
C HIS A 65 -10.86 -6.65 8.85
N ALA A 66 -10.92 -6.64 10.19
CA ALA A 66 -10.10 -5.75 10.98
C ALA A 66 -8.63 -6.22 10.90
N VAL A 67 -7.68 -5.28 10.81
CA VAL A 67 -6.25 -5.63 10.65
C VAL A 67 -5.71 -6.42 11.83
N GLY A 68 -6.27 -6.23 13.04
CA GLY A 68 -5.89 -6.99 14.23
C GLY A 68 -6.36 -8.45 14.24
N ASP A 69 -7.27 -8.84 13.33
CA ASP A 69 -7.85 -10.18 13.26
C ASP A 69 -7.15 -11.10 12.24
N VAL A 70 -6.13 -10.60 11.53
CA VAL A 70 -5.42 -11.32 10.46
C VAL A 70 -3.91 -11.33 10.69
N LEU A 71 -3.24 -12.27 10.07
CA LEU A 71 -1.78 -12.39 10.13
C LEU A 71 -1.14 -12.04 8.77
N ALA A 72 0.08 -11.50 8.80
CA ALA A 72 0.82 -11.20 7.57
C ALA A 72 1.04 -12.44 6.70
N GLU A 73 1.10 -13.62 7.31
CA GLU A 73 1.27 -14.91 6.61
C GLU A 73 0.07 -15.30 5.74
N ASP A 74 -1.12 -14.76 6.02
CA ASP A 74 -2.35 -15.02 5.25
C ASP A 74 -2.34 -14.37 3.86
N PHE A 75 -1.37 -13.49 3.58
CA PHE A 75 -1.30 -12.70 2.35
C PHE A 75 0.04 -12.90 1.63
N ALA A 76 -0.02 -12.81 0.31
CA ALA A 76 1.17 -12.88 -0.55
C ALA A 76 1.86 -11.50 -0.69
N ALA A 77 1.13 -10.41 -0.56
CA ALA A 77 1.63 -9.05 -0.71
C ALA A 77 0.72 -8.03 -0.02
N LEU A 78 1.19 -6.77 0.07
CA LEU A 78 0.47 -5.66 0.67
C LEU A 78 0.43 -4.45 -0.28
N VAL A 79 -0.72 -3.79 -0.35
CA VAL A 79 -0.90 -2.49 -1.01
C VAL A 79 -1.29 -1.46 0.04
N LEU A 80 -0.61 -0.31 0.02
CA LEU A 80 -0.87 0.87 0.86
C LEU A 80 -1.29 2.05 -0.03
N PRO A 81 -2.59 2.26 -0.25
CA PRO A 81 -3.10 3.45 -0.91
C PRO A 81 -2.79 4.72 -0.11
N GLY A 82 -2.88 5.86 -0.78
CA GLY A 82 -2.67 7.15 -0.16
C GLY A 82 -3.96 7.89 0.19
N GLY A 83 -4.06 9.15 -0.20
CA GLY A 83 -4.83 10.19 0.46
C GLY A 83 -4.03 10.71 1.66
N VAL A 84 -4.25 11.92 2.11
CA VAL A 84 -3.50 12.49 3.25
C VAL A 84 -4.00 11.90 4.58
N ALA A 85 -5.30 11.94 4.81
CA ALA A 85 -5.89 11.53 6.09
C ALA A 85 -5.79 10.02 6.35
N ASN A 86 -5.78 9.18 5.30
CA ASN A 86 -5.70 7.75 5.41
C ASN A 86 -4.40 7.30 6.11
N PRO A 87 -3.20 7.51 5.55
CA PRO A 87 -1.97 7.08 6.21
C PRO A 87 -1.67 7.88 7.48
N ASP A 88 -2.12 9.14 7.60
CA ASP A 88 -1.98 9.91 8.84
C ASP A 88 -2.70 9.24 10.01
N LYS A 89 -3.91 8.73 9.78
CA LYS A 89 -4.64 7.97 10.80
C LYS A 89 -4.08 6.57 10.99
N LEU A 90 -3.67 5.91 9.91
CA LEU A 90 -3.22 4.52 9.95
C LEU A 90 -1.89 4.36 10.70
N ARG A 91 -0.97 5.31 10.54
CA ARG A 91 0.37 5.30 11.14
C ARG A 91 0.38 5.31 12.68
N VAL A 92 -0.72 5.73 13.32
CA VAL A 92 -0.86 5.75 14.79
C VAL A 92 -1.65 4.56 15.33
N VAL A 93 -2.05 3.62 14.47
CA VAL A 93 -2.72 2.36 14.86
C VAL A 93 -1.67 1.27 15.05
N PRO A 94 -1.42 0.79 16.29
CA PRO A 94 -0.33 -0.16 16.55
C PRO A 94 -0.44 -1.45 15.75
N GLU A 95 -1.65 -1.98 15.57
CA GLU A 95 -1.93 -3.22 14.84
C GLU A 95 -1.61 -3.05 13.34
N ALA A 96 -1.95 -1.90 12.75
CA ALA A 96 -1.65 -1.60 11.36
C ALA A 96 -0.14 -1.48 11.12
N VAL A 97 0.56 -0.74 11.97
CA VAL A 97 2.02 -0.59 11.92
C VAL A 97 2.73 -1.94 12.12
N ALA A 98 2.26 -2.75 13.07
CA ALA A 98 2.80 -4.09 13.32
C ALA A 98 2.58 -5.02 12.13
N PHE A 99 1.40 -4.97 11.48
CA PHE A 99 1.09 -5.74 10.29
C PHE A 99 2.04 -5.41 9.13
N VAL A 100 2.24 -4.11 8.82
CA VAL A 100 3.17 -3.68 7.77
C VAL A 100 4.59 -4.18 8.05
N ARG A 101 5.05 -4.03 9.30
CA ARG A 101 6.38 -4.54 9.72
C ARG A 101 6.49 -6.04 9.55
N ALA A 102 5.44 -6.80 9.89
CA ALA A 102 5.43 -8.26 9.75
C ALA A 102 5.47 -8.70 8.28
N VAL A 103 4.74 -8.01 7.38
CA VAL A 103 4.80 -8.28 5.94
C VAL A 103 6.22 -8.07 5.39
N ALA A 104 6.85 -6.94 5.73
CA ALA A 104 8.23 -6.64 5.33
C ALA A 104 9.23 -7.67 5.90
N ALA A 105 9.11 -8.02 7.18
CA ALA A 105 9.98 -9.00 7.84
C ALA A 105 9.84 -10.41 7.24
N ALA A 106 8.67 -10.76 6.70
CA ALA A 106 8.43 -12.01 5.98
C ALA A 106 8.98 -11.99 4.54
N GLY A 107 9.63 -10.89 4.10
CA GLY A 107 10.17 -10.75 2.75
C GLY A 107 9.09 -10.57 1.67
N LYS A 108 7.85 -10.30 2.06
CA LYS A 108 6.73 -10.17 1.13
C LYS A 108 6.72 -8.77 0.49
N PRO A 109 6.38 -8.65 -0.80
CA PRO A 109 6.41 -7.37 -1.48
C PRO A 109 5.33 -6.42 -0.97
N ILE A 110 5.66 -5.14 -0.97
CA ILE A 110 4.77 -4.05 -0.59
C ILE A 110 4.71 -3.04 -1.74
N ALA A 111 3.52 -2.56 -2.07
CA ALA A 111 3.31 -1.46 -2.99
C ALA A 111 2.65 -0.29 -2.25
N ALA A 112 3.21 0.93 -2.37
CA ALA A 112 2.68 2.12 -1.73
C ALA A 112 2.63 3.31 -2.70
N ILE A 113 1.57 4.10 -2.65
CA ILE A 113 1.41 5.26 -3.53
C ILE A 113 1.07 6.51 -2.73
N CYS A 114 1.49 7.67 -3.26
CA CYS A 114 1.13 9.00 -2.75
C CYS A 114 1.63 9.21 -1.31
N HIS A 115 0.74 9.40 -0.34
CA HIS A 115 1.07 9.50 1.08
C HIS A 115 1.17 8.15 1.80
N GLY A 116 0.85 7.03 1.13
CA GLY A 116 0.95 5.67 1.69
C GLY A 116 2.29 5.35 2.40
N PRO A 117 3.45 5.83 1.90
CA PRO A 117 4.74 5.61 2.56
C PRO A 117 4.87 6.13 4.00
N TRP A 118 4.02 7.04 4.50
CA TRP A 118 4.02 7.41 5.93
C TRP A 118 3.86 6.19 6.84
N THR A 119 3.00 5.25 6.46
CA THR A 119 2.82 4.02 7.25
C THR A 119 4.08 3.14 7.24
N LEU A 120 4.85 3.13 6.14
CA LEU A 120 6.14 2.44 6.07
C LEU A 120 7.18 3.08 6.98
N ILE A 121 7.17 4.41 7.12
CA ILE A 121 8.07 5.16 8.01
C ILE A 121 7.83 4.73 9.46
N ASP A 122 6.58 4.74 9.93
CA ASP A 122 6.25 4.34 11.30
C ASP A 122 6.45 2.84 11.55
N ALA A 123 6.35 2.02 10.51
CA ALA A 123 6.72 0.61 10.58
C ALA A 123 8.25 0.39 10.67
N GLY A 124 9.08 1.42 10.42
CA GLY A 124 10.54 1.35 10.49
C GLY A 124 11.15 0.51 9.35
N VAL A 125 10.52 0.52 8.16
CA VAL A 125 10.94 -0.34 7.03
C VAL A 125 11.40 0.47 5.81
N VAL A 126 11.67 1.76 6.00
CA VAL A 126 12.13 2.69 4.95
C VAL A 126 13.65 2.83 4.92
N GLU A 127 14.34 2.62 6.04
CA GLU A 127 15.80 2.76 6.12
C GLU A 127 16.51 1.87 5.09
N GLY A 128 17.38 2.47 4.28
CA GLY A 128 18.12 1.79 3.22
C GLY A 128 17.31 1.43 1.97
N LYS A 129 16.07 1.88 1.86
CA LYS A 129 15.24 1.76 0.66
C LYS A 129 15.39 2.99 -0.23
N SER A 130 15.41 2.79 -1.55
CA SER A 130 15.12 3.84 -2.52
C SER A 130 13.63 3.81 -2.82
N LEU A 131 12.97 4.97 -2.77
CA LEU A 131 11.51 5.05 -2.98
C LEU A 131 11.10 6.43 -3.50
N THR A 132 9.90 6.48 -4.05
CA THR A 132 9.19 7.71 -4.38
C THR A 132 7.90 7.82 -3.56
N SER A 133 7.30 8.99 -3.54
CA SER A 133 6.06 9.27 -2.83
C SER A 133 5.45 10.57 -3.32
N TRP A 134 4.31 10.98 -2.77
CA TRP A 134 3.89 12.37 -2.88
C TRP A 134 5.02 13.30 -2.44
N PRO A 135 5.31 14.39 -3.19
CA PRO A 135 6.53 15.19 -2.98
C PRO A 135 6.70 15.77 -1.57
N SER A 136 5.61 16.04 -0.85
CA SER A 136 5.70 16.58 0.51
C SER A 136 6.34 15.62 1.52
N LEU A 137 6.43 14.32 1.21
CA LEU A 137 7.01 13.31 2.07
C LEU A 137 8.55 13.21 1.94
N GLN A 138 9.17 13.94 1.02
CA GLN A 138 10.62 13.84 0.76
C GLN A 138 11.45 13.97 2.05
N THR A 139 11.14 14.98 2.86
CA THR A 139 11.86 15.21 4.12
C THR A 139 11.63 14.09 5.13
N ASP A 140 10.41 13.58 5.23
CA ASP A 140 10.05 12.51 6.16
C ASP A 140 10.76 11.20 5.78
N VAL A 141 10.77 10.86 4.49
CA VAL A 141 11.49 9.69 3.94
C VAL A 141 12.98 9.80 4.22
N SER A 142 13.58 10.96 3.92
CA SER A 142 15.01 11.19 4.15
C SER A 142 15.40 11.10 5.62
N ASN A 143 14.56 11.67 6.51
CA ASN A 143 14.78 11.59 7.96
C ASN A 143 14.63 10.16 8.50
N ALA A 144 13.83 9.33 7.84
CA ALA A 144 13.66 7.91 8.15
C ALA A 144 14.77 7.01 7.54
N GLY A 145 15.79 7.60 6.89
CA GLY A 145 16.92 6.87 6.29
C GLY A 145 16.63 6.29 4.91
N GLY A 146 15.55 6.70 4.26
CA GLY A 146 15.23 6.36 2.89
C GLY A 146 15.90 7.31 1.87
N ASP A 147 16.15 6.80 0.68
CA ASP A 147 16.66 7.54 -0.47
C ASP A 147 15.49 7.92 -1.40
N TRP A 148 15.04 9.17 -1.30
CA TRP A 148 13.86 9.65 -2.03
C TRP A 148 14.20 10.12 -3.44
N HIS A 149 13.39 9.69 -4.42
CA HIS A 149 13.50 10.05 -5.83
C HIS A 149 12.17 10.56 -6.37
N ASP A 150 12.22 11.55 -7.26
CA ASP A 150 11.03 12.02 -7.99
C ASP A 150 10.86 11.18 -9.28
N GLU A 151 10.30 9.98 -9.12
CA GLU A 151 10.10 9.04 -10.20
C GLU A 151 8.64 8.60 -10.28
N GLN A 152 8.13 8.36 -11.49
CA GLN A 152 6.76 7.91 -11.70
C GLN A 152 6.48 6.58 -10.99
N VAL A 153 7.40 5.64 -11.08
CA VAL A 153 7.37 4.37 -10.36
C VAL A 153 8.80 3.94 -10.04
N LEU A 154 9.03 3.45 -8.84
CA LEU A 154 10.32 2.95 -8.41
C LEU A 154 10.15 1.60 -7.73
N VAL A 155 11.07 0.67 -8.03
CA VAL A 155 11.16 -0.64 -7.37
C VAL A 155 12.49 -0.76 -6.66
N CYS A 156 12.45 -1.13 -5.39
CA CYS A 156 13.65 -1.34 -4.58
C CYS A 156 13.61 -2.71 -3.91
N SER A 157 14.54 -3.59 -4.28
CA SER A 157 14.67 -4.95 -3.70
C SER A 157 15.68 -5.03 -2.54
N ALA A 158 16.20 -3.89 -2.08
CA ALA A 158 17.11 -3.85 -0.92
C ALA A 158 16.39 -4.27 0.37
N MET A 159 17.14 -4.55 1.42
CA MET A 159 16.65 -4.79 2.79
C MET A 159 15.63 -5.94 2.92
N GLY A 160 15.71 -6.95 2.03
CA GLY A 160 15.03 -8.23 2.19
C GLY A 160 13.58 -8.33 1.73
N PHE A 161 12.99 -7.27 1.15
CA PHE A 161 11.68 -7.31 0.49
C PHE A 161 11.62 -6.34 -0.70
N ASP A 162 10.70 -6.60 -1.63
CA ASP A 162 10.48 -5.71 -2.76
C ASP A 162 9.49 -4.60 -2.38
N LEU A 163 9.88 -3.35 -2.64
CA LEU A 163 9.03 -2.18 -2.44
C LEU A 163 8.77 -1.49 -3.78
N VAL A 164 7.51 -1.40 -4.18
CA VAL A 164 7.04 -0.65 -5.35
C VAL A 164 6.42 0.66 -4.86
N THR A 165 6.87 1.80 -5.39
CA THR A 165 6.30 3.09 -5.00
C THR A 165 5.98 3.98 -6.20
N SER A 166 4.96 4.83 -6.07
CA SER A 166 4.56 5.88 -7.02
C SER A 166 4.10 7.14 -6.29
N ARG A 167 4.02 8.26 -7.01
CA ARG A 167 3.82 9.58 -6.40
C ARG A 167 2.36 9.98 -6.21
N GLN A 168 1.51 9.67 -7.20
CA GLN A 168 0.20 10.31 -7.33
C GLN A 168 -0.73 9.53 -8.27
N PRO A 169 -2.04 9.86 -8.34
CA PRO A 169 -3.00 9.16 -9.19
C PRO A 169 -2.62 9.08 -10.67
N ASP A 170 -1.94 10.09 -11.24
CA ASP A 170 -1.50 10.07 -12.63
C ASP A 170 -0.48 8.96 -12.92
N ASP A 171 0.20 8.46 -11.90
CA ASP A 171 1.17 7.39 -11.98
C ASP A 171 0.54 5.98 -11.91
N LEU A 172 -0.76 5.86 -11.62
CA LEU A 172 -1.45 4.58 -11.42
C LEU A 172 -1.26 3.57 -12.55
N PRO A 173 -1.24 3.94 -13.85
CA PRO A 173 -1.00 2.95 -14.89
C PRO A 173 0.36 2.24 -14.75
N ALA A 174 1.43 2.98 -14.47
CA ALA A 174 2.77 2.43 -14.27
C ALA A 174 2.87 1.68 -12.92
N PHE A 175 2.26 2.22 -11.86
CA PHE A 175 2.18 1.58 -10.55
C PHE A 175 1.49 0.22 -10.62
N ASN A 176 0.31 0.14 -11.26
CA ASN A 176 -0.46 -1.09 -11.39
C ASN A 176 0.28 -2.17 -12.19
N ASP A 177 0.89 -1.79 -13.30
CA ASP A 177 1.68 -2.72 -14.11
C ASP A 177 2.86 -3.27 -13.30
N GLN A 178 3.56 -2.40 -12.58
CA GLN A 178 4.74 -2.80 -11.81
C GLN A 178 4.39 -3.63 -10.56
N LEU A 179 3.31 -3.29 -9.84
CA LEU A 179 2.90 -4.08 -8.69
C LEU A 179 2.48 -5.50 -9.08
N VAL A 180 1.72 -5.66 -10.18
CA VAL A 180 1.34 -7.00 -10.66
C VAL A 180 2.57 -7.82 -11.00
N ARG A 181 3.53 -7.24 -11.75
CA ARG A 181 4.79 -7.93 -12.08
C ARG A 181 5.58 -8.32 -10.84
N THR A 182 5.73 -7.41 -9.89
CA THR A 182 6.51 -7.67 -8.66
C THR A 182 5.83 -8.73 -7.80
N PHE A 183 4.50 -8.67 -7.64
CA PHE A 183 3.76 -9.64 -6.83
C PHE A 183 3.69 -11.03 -7.48
N ALA A 184 3.79 -11.10 -8.82
CA ALA A 184 3.82 -12.36 -9.55
C ALA A 184 5.10 -13.16 -9.30
N THR A 185 6.24 -12.50 -9.12
CA THR A 185 7.56 -13.14 -8.97
C THR A 185 7.79 -13.81 -7.61
N GLN A 186 6.99 -13.50 -6.60
CA GLN A 186 7.10 -14.10 -5.27
C GLN A 186 6.46 -15.49 -5.24
N THR A 187 7.21 -16.48 -4.81
CA THR A 187 6.78 -17.88 -4.66
C THR A 187 6.31 -18.19 -3.25
#